data_a6d8cadd5a0c1dc8fa2a88c766464185
#
_entry.id   a6d8cadd5a0c1dc8fa2a88c766464185
#
_cell.length_a   1.000
_cell.length_b   1.000
_cell.length_c   1.000
_cell.angle_alpha   90.00
_cell.angle_beta   90.00
_cell.angle_gamma   90.00
#
_symmetry.space_group_name_H-M   'P 1'
#
loop_
_entity.id
_entity.type
_entity.pdbx_description
1 polymer ?
#
loop_
_entity_poly.entity_id
_entity_poly.type
_entity_poly.pdbx_seq_one_letter_code
_entity_poly.pdbx_strand_id
1 'polypeptide(L)'
;MREDYYWYWVNNIVGMSNAKLKKLFAVFDTPEEIYKASDRLLESVNDIRMSDIMAIKESRKDDYIYRQYSDIEKQGIRFTYPGQINYPDKLLNIYDYPYILYYKGRLPDTDKPSVAIVGARNCTEYGRMIAQHFGENFAGMGLQVISGMALGIDAAAQKGAIKNGGYSLAVLGCGVDICYPRTNIELYTCLLYTSPSPR
;
A
#
# COMPACT_ATOMS: atom_id res chain seq x y z
N MET A 1 -12.12 -10.38 18.27
CA MET A 1 -11.02 -9.66 17.60
C MET A 1 -11.66 -8.60 16.71
N ARG A 2 -10.94 -7.51 16.39
CA ARG A 2 -11.44 -6.49 15.46
C ARG A 2 -11.33 -7.02 14.03
N GLU A 3 -12.20 -6.60 13.13
CA GLU A 3 -12.18 -6.95 11.72
C GLU A 3 -10.81 -6.68 11.07
N ASP A 4 -10.20 -5.53 11.36
CA ASP A 4 -8.88 -5.14 10.90
C ASP A 4 -7.80 -6.21 11.18
N TYR A 5 -7.88 -6.87 12.34
CA TYR A 5 -6.93 -7.94 12.66
C TYR A 5 -7.02 -9.12 11.69
N TYR A 6 -8.22 -9.53 11.28
CA TYR A 6 -8.39 -10.65 10.33
C TYR A 6 -7.87 -10.29 8.94
N TRP A 7 -8.07 -9.04 8.50
CA TRP A 7 -7.47 -8.55 7.25
C TRP A 7 -5.94 -8.53 7.32
N TYR A 8 -5.39 -8.04 8.44
CA TYR A 8 -3.95 -8.06 8.66
C TYR A 8 -3.43 -9.49 8.69
N TRP A 9 -4.07 -10.38 9.47
CA TRP A 9 -3.69 -11.78 9.63
C TRP A 9 -3.62 -12.51 8.28
N VAL A 10 -4.68 -12.49 7.49
CA VAL A 10 -4.75 -13.25 6.23
C VAL A 10 -3.69 -12.82 5.22
N ASN A 11 -3.34 -11.53 5.19
CA ASN A 11 -2.30 -10.98 4.31
C ASN A 11 -0.86 -11.26 4.80
N ASN A 12 -0.68 -11.64 6.05
CA ASN A 12 0.64 -11.90 6.66
C ASN A 12 0.89 -13.41 6.91
N ILE A 13 0.03 -14.28 6.42
CA ILE A 13 0.28 -15.73 6.43
C ILE A 13 1.44 -16.05 5.49
N VAL A 14 2.45 -16.73 6.00
CA VAL A 14 3.64 -17.10 5.23
C VAL A 14 3.27 -17.90 3.98
N GLY A 15 3.74 -17.47 2.82
CA GLY A 15 3.47 -18.12 1.54
C GLY A 15 2.09 -17.84 0.93
N MET A 16 1.29 -16.97 1.55
CA MET A 16 -0.01 -16.55 1.02
C MET A 16 0.19 -15.40 0.04
N SER A 17 0.00 -15.66 -1.25
CA SER A 17 0.05 -14.65 -2.32
C SER A 17 -1.34 -14.08 -2.62
N ASN A 18 -1.42 -12.92 -3.27
CA ASN A 18 -2.69 -12.35 -3.76
C ASN A 18 -3.50 -13.35 -4.58
N ALA A 19 -2.85 -14.13 -5.46
CA ALA A 19 -3.53 -15.15 -6.26
C ALA A 19 -4.20 -16.23 -5.41
N LYS A 20 -3.60 -16.61 -4.26
CA LYS A 20 -4.19 -17.56 -3.31
C LYS A 20 -5.32 -16.90 -2.51
N LEU A 21 -5.13 -15.66 -2.07
CA LEU A 21 -6.18 -14.89 -1.40
C LEU A 21 -7.40 -14.75 -2.29
N LYS A 22 -7.23 -14.47 -3.59
CA LYS A 22 -8.32 -14.39 -4.54
C LYS A 22 -9.15 -15.69 -4.61
N LYS A 23 -8.50 -16.85 -4.51
CA LYS A 23 -9.18 -18.15 -4.46
C LYS A 23 -9.96 -18.37 -3.16
N LEU A 24 -9.37 -17.98 -2.04
CA LEU A 24 -10.04 -18.03 -0.75
C LEU A 24 -11.26 -17.10 -0.74
N PHE A 25 -11.12 -15.86 -1.20
CA PHE A 25 -12.23 -14.90 -1.28
C PHE A 25 -13.26 -15.21 -2.38
N ALA A 26 -13.01 -16.18 -3.23
CA ALA A 26 -14.06 -16.73 -4.11
C ALA A 26 -15.03 -17.66 -3.38
N VAL A 27 -14.68 -18.14 -2.19
CA VAL A 27 -15.47 -19.07 -1.37
C VAL A 27 -15.90 -18.43 -0.04
N PHE A 28 -15.09 -17.54 0.50
CA PHE A 28 -15.32 -16.86 1.77
C PHE A 28 -15.55 -15.37 1.55
N ASP A 29 -16.56 -14.81 2.18
CA ASP A 29 -16.86 -13.37 2.07
C ASP A 29 -15.93 -12.51 2.91
N THR A 30 -15.41 -13.05 4.01
CA THR A 30 -14.57 -12.32 4.98
C THR A 30 -13.33 -13.08 5.41
N PRO A 31 -12.25 -12.36 5.78
CA PRO A 31 -11.07 -13.01 6.37
C PRO A 31 -11.38 -13.73 7.69
N GLU A 32 -12.38 -13.27 8.42
CA GLU A 32 -12.83 -13.91 9.67
C GLU A 32 -13.40 -15.32 9.39
N GLU A 33 -14.14 -15.49 8.30
CA GLU A 33 -14.62 -16.80 7.88
C GLU A 33 -13.46 -17.74 7.54
N ILE A 34 -12.44 -17.24 6.81
CA ILE A 34 -11.22 -18.00 6.55
C ILE A 34 -10.55 -18.38 7.88
N TYR A 35 -10.47 -17.46 8.85
CA TYR A 35 -9.88 -17.73 10.16
C TYR A 35 -10.64 -18.81 10.94
N LYS A 36 -11.95 -18.91 10.82
CA LYS A 36 -12.82 -19.86 11.53
C LYS A 36 -13.09 -21.15 10.73
N ALA A 37 -12.73 -21.18 9.45
CA ALA A 37 -13.03 -22.31 8.56
C ALA A 37 -12.46 -23.64 9.07
N SER A 38 -13.25 -24.71 8.94
CA SER A 38 -12.79 -26.07 9.19
C SER A 38 -11.83 -26.54 8.09
N ASP A 39 -11.01 -27.54 8.41
CA ASP A 39 -10.08 -28.13 7.45
C ASP A 39 -10.83 -28.59 6.19
N ARG A 40 -11.95 -29.27 6.35
CA ARG A 40 -12.79 -29.74 5.24
C ARG A 40 -13.24 -28.62 4.32
N LEU A 41 -13.55 -27.45 4.88
CA LEU A 41 -13.98 -26.29 4.09
C LEU A 41 -12.81 -25.64 3.36
N LEU A 42 -11.64 -25.57 4.00
CA LEU A 42 -10.41 -25.09 3.33
C LEU A 42 -9.97 -26.03 2.21
N GLU A 43 -10.10 -27.34 2.39
CA GLU A 43 -9.79 -28.37 1.37
C GLU A 43 -10.73 -28.31 0.16
N SER A 44 -11.93 -27.76 0.32
CA SER A 44 -12.88 -27.59 -0.78
C SER A 44 -12.55 -26.41 -1.72
N VAL A 45 -11.62 -25.54 -1.33
CA VAL A 45 -11.20 -24.40 -2.14
C VAL A 45 -10.28 -24.87 -3.28
N ASN A 46 -10.70 -24.65 -4.51
CA ASN A 46 -9.92 -25.07 -5.68
C ASN A 46 -8.51 -24.48 -5.69
N ASP A 47 -7.51 -25.29 -6.05
CA ASP A 47 -6.10 -24.90 -6.19
C ASP A 47 -5.45 -24.32 -4.92
N ILE A 48 -5.99 -24.58 -3.75
CA ILE A 48 -5.30 -24.37 -2.46
C ILE A 48 -4.65 -25.69 -2.09
N ARG A 49 -3.35 -25.63 -1.80
CA ARG A 49 -2.55 -26.83 -1.49
C ARG A 49 -2.63 -27.15 0.01
N MET A 50 -2.36 -28.40 0.37
CA MET A 50 -2.28 -28.81 1.79
C MET A 50 -1.26 -27.95 2.57
N SER A 51 -0.16 -27.56 1.96
CA SER A 51 0.83 -26.64 2.58
C SER A 51 0.25 -25.27 2.93
N ASP A 52 -0.69 -24.77 2.11
CA ASP A 52 -1.34 -23.48 2.36
C ASP A 52 -2.35 -23.61 3.52
N ILE A 53 -3.08 -24.72 3.56
CA ILE A 53 -4.00 -25.04 4.65
C ILE A 53 -3.24 -25.18 5.97
N MET A 54 -2.09 -25.85 5.96
CA MET A 54 -1.22 -25.95 7.14
C MET A 54 -0.73 -24.57 7.58
N ALA A 55 -0.29 -23.70 6.66
CA ALA A 55 0.13 -22.34 6.98
C ALA A 55 -1.01 -21.52 7.62
N ILE A 56 -2.24 -21.65 7.10
CA ILE A 56 -3.44 -21.02 7.69
C ILE A 56 -3.65 -21.52 9.12
N LYS A 57 -3.58 -22.82 9.34
CA LYS A 57 -3.80 -23.44 10.66
C LYS A 57 -2.74 -23.05 11.68
N GLU A 58 -1.49 -23.05 11.28
CA GLU A 58 -0.37 -22.66 12.14
C GLU A 58 -0.46 -21.19 12.53
N SER A 59 -0.76 -20.31 11.54
CA SER A 59 -0.90 -18.88 11.76
C SER A 59 -2.01 -18.49 12.76
N ARG A 60 -3.04 -19.33 12.91
CA ARG A 60 -4.11 -19.10 13.90
C ARG A 60 -3.63 -19.30 15.35
N LYS A 61 -2.57 -20.06 15.56
CA LYS A 61 -2.01 -20.42 16.88
C LYS A 61 -0.81 -19.55 17.26
N ASP A 62 -0.27 -18.82 16.27
CA ASP A 62 0.95 -18.04 16.45
C ASP A 62 0.63 -16.61 16.86
N ASP A 63 1.09 -16.23 18.04
CA ASP A 63 1.01 -14.86 18.54
C ASP A 63 1.92 -13.88 17.77
N TYR A 64 2.76 -14.39 16.87
CA TYR A 64 3.71 -13.56 16.12
C TYR A 64 2.99 -12.51 15.25
N ILE A 65 1.99 -12.94 14.46
CA ILE A 65 1.21 -12.01 13.62
C ILE A 65 0.46 -11.00 14.49
N TYR A 66 -0.07 -11.43 15.64
CA TYR A 66 -0.74 -10.52 16.57
C TYR A 66 0.22 -9.47 17.16
N ARG A 67 1.42 -9.87 17.53
CA ARG A 67 2.47 -8.94 18.01
C ARG A 67 2.87 -7.96 16.93
N GLN A 68 3.10 -8.41 15.70
CA GLN A 68 3.39 -7.53 14.57
C GLN A 68 2.25 -6.54 14.30
N TYR A 69 1.00 -6.98 14.36
CA TYR A 69 -0.16 -6.10 14.23
C TYR A 69 -0.15 -4.97 15.27
N SER A 70 0.11 -5.31 16.53
CA SER A 70 0.25 -4.32 17.59
C SER A 70 1.43 -3.36 17.39
N ASP A 71 2.53 -3.85 16.81
CA ASP A 71 3.74 -3.05 16.62
C ASP A 71 3.63 -2.07 15.45
N ILE A 72 2.92 -2.40 14.37
CA ILE A 72 2.70 -1.45 13.28
C ILE A 72 1.86 -0.24 13.73
N GLU A 73 0.88 -0.44 14.60
CA GLU A 73 0.10 0.66 15.18
C GLU A 73 0.99 1.62 15.99
N LYS A 74 1.91 1.09 16.82
CA LYS A 74 2.88 1.89 17.59
C LYS A 74 3.83 2.70 16.69
N GLN A 75 4.15 2.18 15.50
CA GLN A 75 5.00 2.84 14.51
C GLN A 75 4.26 3.87 13.64
N GLY A 76 2.97 4.08 13.89
CA GLY A 76 2.13 4.96 13.09
C GLY A 76 1.90 4.45 11.67
N ILE A 77 2.09 3.15 11.43
CA ILE A 77 1.74 2.49 10.19
C ILE A 77 0.26 2.13 10.25
N ARG A 78 -0.47 2.55 9.23
CA ARG A 78 -1.88 2.22 9.03
C ARG A 78 -2.01 1.35 7.80
N PHE A 79 -3.15 0.71 7.66
CA PHE A 79 -3.49 -0.02 6.45
C PHE A 79 -4.97 0.17 6.10
N THR A 80 -5.30 -0.15 4.88
CA THR A 80 -6.66 -0.20 4.36
C THR A 80 -6.84 -1.42 3.47
N TYR A 81 -8.07 -1.82 3.26
CA TYR A 81 -8.46 -3.01 2.48
C TYR A 81 -9.77 -2.75 1.71
N PRO A 82 -10.11 -3.56 0.71
CA PRO A 82 -11.35 -3.43 -0.05
C PRO A 82 -12.59 -3.32 0.85
N GLY A 83 -13.45 -2.36 0.57
CA GLY A 83 -14.65 -2.09 1.36
C GLY A 83 -14.49 -1.01 2.42
N GLN A 84 -13.27 -0.60 2.76
CA GLN A 84 -13.06 0.58 3.60
C GLN A 84 -13.17 1.88 2.78
N ILE A 85 -13.75 2.92 3.39
CA ILE A 85 -14.00 4.22 2.75
C ILE A 85 -12.74 4.90 2.19
N ASN A 86 -11.59 4.59 2.74
CA ASN A 86 -10.30 5.14 2.33
C ASN A 86 -9.50 4.22 1.40
N TYR A 87 -10.03 3.04 1.05
CA TYR A 87 -9.40 2.18 0.04
C TYR A 87 -9.62 2.80 -1.35
N PRO A 88 -8.58 2.96 -2.18
CA PRO A 88 -8.74 3.54 -3.51
C PRO A 88 -9.48 2.58 -4.45
N ASP A 89 -10.78 2.74 -4.63
CA ASP A 89 -11.64 1.85 -5.43
C ASP A 89 -11.15 1.63 -6.87
N LYS A 90 -10.42 2.61 -7.44
CA LYS A 90 -9.79 2.46 -8.75
C LYS A 90 -8.84 1.26 -8.83
N LEU A 91 -8.27 0.83 -7.71
CA LEU A 91 -7.42 -0.36 -7.65
C LEU A 91 -8.20 -1.66 -7.87
N LEU A 92 -9.49 -1.70 -7.55
CA LEU A 92 -10.33 -2.88 -7.78
C LEU A 92 -10.46 -3.23 -9.28
N ASN A 93 -10.16 -2.27 -10.16
CA ASN A 93 -10.21 -2.46 -11.61
C ASN A 93 -8.97 -3.17 -12.17
N ILE A 94 -7.91 -3.35 -11.40
CA ILE A 94 -6.73 -4.10 -11.84
C ILE A 94 -6.88 -5.59 -11.50
N TYR A 95 -6.34 -6.46 -12.38
CA TYR A 95 -6.50 -7.90 -12.25
C TYR A 95 -6.01 -8.47 -10.91
N ASP A 96 -4.89 -7.96 -10.41
CA ASP A 96 -4.23 -8.41 -9.18
C ASP A 96 -4.18 -7.26 -8.16
N TYR A 97 -5.35 -6.74 -7.79
CA TYR A 97 -5.43 -5.67 -6.81
C TYR A 97 -4.99 -6.15 -5.42
N PRO A 98 -4.31 -5.29 -4.65
CA PRO A 98 -3.85 -5.65 -3.31
C PRO A 98 -5.01 -5.73 -2.32
N TYR A 99 -5.09 -6.83 -1.56
CA TYR A 99 -6.08 -6.98 -0.48
C TYR A 99 -5.74 -6.17 0.77
N ILE A 100 -4.52 -5.66 0.87
CA ILE A 100 -4.09 -4.74 1.93
C ILE A 100 -3.13 -3.70 1.36
N LEU A 101 -3.30 -2.46 1.79
CA LEU A 101 -2.39 -1.35 1.48
C LEU A 101 -1.89 -0.77 2.79
N TYR A 102 -0.60 -0.90 3.06
CA TYR A 102 0.04 -0.23 4.18
C TYR A 102 0.38 1.21 3.82
N TYR A 103 0.17 2.15 4.72
CA TYR A 103 0.49 3.54 4.47
C TYR A 103 0.91 4.31 5.73
N LYS A 104 1.69 5.36 5.52
CA LYS A 104 1.98 6.44 6.47
C LYS A 104 1.53 7.77 5.86
N GLY A 105 1.10 8.70 6.69
CA GLY A 105 0.55 9.96 6.18
C GLY A 105 -0.90 9.82 5.74
N ARG A 106 -1.27 10.41 4.61
CA ARG A 106 -2.64 10.44 4.09
C ARG A 106 -2.73 9.76 2.72
N LEU A 107 -3.71 8.89 2.56
CA LEU A 107 -4.05 8.32 1.25
C LEU A 107 -4.59 9.41 0.30
N PRO A 108 -4.54 9.17 -1.03
CA PRO A 108 -5.05 10.12 -1.99
C PRO A 108 -6.56 10.32 -1.81
N ASP A 109 -7.00 11.51 -2.13
CA ASP A 109 -8.43 11.86 -2.22
C ASP A 109 -8.99 11.22 -3.50
N THR A 110 -9.92 10.29 -3.37
CA THR A 110 -10.48 9.53 -4.51
C THR A 110 -11.29 10.41 -5.45
N ASP A 111 -11.80 11.54 -4.97
CA ASP A 111 -12.60 12.49 -5.76
C ASP A 111 -11.72 13.43 -6.60
N LYS A 112 -10.42 13.49 -6.32
CA LYS A 112 -9.48 14.31 -7.08
C LYS A 112 -8.79 13.53 -8.18
N PRO A 113 -8.51 14.18 -9.31
CA PRO A 113 -7.71 13.58 -10.36
C PRO A 113 -6.27 13.35 -9.88
N SER A 114 -5.67 12.29 -10.37
CA SER A 114 -4.27 11.95 -10.08
C SER A 114 -3.51 11.69 -11.38
N VAL A 115 -2.20 11.94 -11.35
CA VAL A 115 -1.27 11.68 -12.46
C VAL A 115 -0.06 10.94 -11.92
N ALA A 116 0.34 9.88 -12.60
CA ALA A 116 1.59 9.17 -12.30
C ALA A 116 2.73 9.78 -13.14
N ILE A 117 3.84 10.14 -12.50
CA ILE A 117 5.07 10.59 -13.17
C ILE A 117 6.18 9.61 -12.78
N VAL A 118 6.65 8.83 -13.75
CA VAL A 118 7.67 7.81 -13.55
C VAL A 118 8.72 7.89 -14.64
N GLY A 119 9.96 7.48 -14.34
CA GLY A 119 11.00 7.49 -15.35
C GLY A 119 12.35 6.95 -14.89
N ALA A 120 13.39 7.29 -15.66
CA ALA A 120 14.72 6.79 -15.44
C ALA A 120 15.32 7.23 -14.09
N ARG A 121 15.97 6.30 -13.39
CA ARG A 121 16.75 6.59 -12.18
C ARG A 121 17.99 7.44 -12.50
N ASN A 122 18.65 7.13 -13.60
CA ASN A 122 19.72 7.92 -14.21
C ASN A 122 19.12 8.77 -15.33
N CYS A 123 18.62 9.95 -15.00
CA CYS A 123 18.07 10.89 -15.97
C CYS A 123 19.07 12.02 -16.26
N THR A 124 18.92 12.67 -17.42
CA THR A 124 19.63 13.90 -17.74
C THR A 124 19.17 15.04 -16.84
N GLU A 125 19.98 16.10 -16.74
CA GLU A 125 19.58 17.30 -15.98
C GLU A 125 18.33 17.94 -16.60
N TYR A 126 18.22 17.95 -17.92
CA TYR A 126 17.00 18.39 -18.61
C TYR A 126 15.78 17.54 -18.20
N GLY A 127 15.90 16.22 -18.19
CA GLY A 127 14.81 15.33 -17.77
C GLY A 127 14.39 15.58 -16.32
N ARG A 128 15.35 15.82 -15.43
CA ARG A 128 15.10 16.15 -14.01
C ARG A 128 14.32 17.46 -13.88
N MET A 129 14.77 18.51 -14.58
CA MET A 129 14.14 19.82 -14.57
C MET A 129 12.69 19.74 -15.09
N ILE A 130 12.47 19.03 -16.20
CA ILE A 130 11.13 18.87 -16.80
C ILE A 130 10.21 18.06 -15.86
N ALA A 131 10.70 16.99 -15.24
CA ALA A 131 9.91 16.20 -14.30
C ALA A 131 9.49 17.04 -13.08
N GLN A 132 10.41 17.85 -12.56
CA GLN A 132 10.10 18.77 -11.46
C GLN A 132 9.06 19.82 -11.87
N HIS A 133 9.20 20.40 -13.06
CA HIS A 133 8.27 21.38 -13.60
C HIS A 133 6.86 20.79 -13.79
N PHE A 134 6.75 19.58 -14.34
CA PHE A 134 5.47 18.89 -14.45
C PHE A 134 4.85 18.60 -13.08
N GLY A 135 5.63 18.13 -12.12
CA GLY A 135 5.16 17.91 -10.75
C GLY A 135 4.58 19.18 -10.14
N GLU A 136 5.29 20.30 -10.25
CA GLU A 136 4.87 21.61 -9.74
C GLU A 136 3.58 22.10 -10.42
N ASN A 137 3.49 22.02 -11.75
CA ASN A 137 2.31 22.50 -12.50
C ASN A 137 1.08 21.63 -12.27
N PHE A 138 1.21 20.30 -12.30
CA PHE A 138 0.08 19.42 -12.06
C PHE A 138 -0.46 19.57 -10.64
N ALA A 139 0.42 19.67 -9.66
CA ALA A 139 0.01 19.95 -8.28
C ALA A 139 -0.66 21.33 -8.16
N GLY A 140 -0.15 22.36 -8.86
CA GLY A 140 -0.75 23.68 -8.94
C GLY A 140 -2.14 23.70 -9.60
N MET A 141 -2.42 22.75 -10.48
CA MET A 141 -3.74 22.52 -11.08
C MET A 141 -4.67 21.69 -10.19
N GLY A 142 -4.24 21.30 -9.00
CA GLY A 142 -5.02 20.48 -8.06
C GLY A 142 -4.95 18.98 -8.33
N LEU A 143 -4.08 18.51 -9.24
CA LEU A 143 -3.86 17.07 -9.44
C LEU A 143 -2.98 16.49 -8.32
N GLN A 144 -3.25 15.27 -7.97
CA GLN A 144 -2.42 14.50 -7.04
C GLN A 144 -1.30 13.80 -7.80
N VAL A 145 -0.04 14.07 -7.45
CA VAL A 145 1.12 13.50 -8.15
C VAL A 145 1.53 12.20 -7.46
N ILE A 146 1.49 11.08 -8.20
CA ILE A 146 1.85 9.75 -7.71
C ILE A 146 3.13 9.30 -8.38
N SER A 147 4.10 8.81 -7.58
CA SER A 147 5.36 8.28 -8.10
C SER A 147 5.96 7.23 -7.15
N GLY A 148 7.13 6.67 -7.48
CA GLY A 148 7.77 5.60 -6.71
C GLY A 148 8.87 6.06 -5.74
N MET A 149 9.11 7.38 -5.60
CA MET A 149 10.20 7.93 -4.78
C MET A 149 11.60 7.42 -5.19
N ALA A 150 11.75 6.85 -6.38
CA ALA A 150 13.04 6.40 -6.90
C ALA A 150 13.97 7.60 -7.20
N LEU A 151 15.25 7.32 -7.44
CA LEU A 151 16.18 8.34 -7.94
C LEU A 151 15.70 8.89 -9.31
N GLY A 152 16.15 10.08 -9.65
CA GLY A 152 15.91 10.69 -10.98
C GLY A 152 14.52 11.28 -11.13
N ILE A 153 13.76 10.83 -12.12
CA ILE A 153 12.49 11.43 -12.52
C ILE A 153 11.45 11.39 -11.40
N ASP A 154 11.31 10.27 -10.72
CA ASP A 154 10.34 10.08 -9.64
C ASP A 154 10.51 11.12 -8.53
N ALA A 155 11.74 11.18 -7.97
CA ALA A 155 12.06 12.12 -6.90
C ALA A 155 11.93 13.59 -7.37
N ALA A 156 12.31 13.90 -8.62
CA ALA A 156 12.20 15.25 -9.16
C ALA A 156 10.73 15.70 -9.27
N ALA A 157 9.87 14.84 -9.81
CA ALA A 157 8.44 15.11 -9.93
C ALA A 157 7.77 15.32 -8.58
N GLN A 158 8.07 14.46 -7.59
CA GLN A 158 7.52 14.57 -6.24
C GLN A 158 8.02 15.83 -5.51
N LYS A 159 9.30 16.16 -5.63
CA LYS A 159 9.84 17.42 -5.11
C LYS A 159 9.14 18.65 -5.72
N GLY A 160 8.89 18.63 -7.03
CA GLY A 160 8.10 19.66 -7.70
C GLY A 160 6.69 19.77 -7.12
N ALA A 161 6.00 18.65 -6.98
CA ALA A 161 4.63 18.62 -6.49
C ALA A 161 4.47 19.19 -5.07
N ILE A 162 5.40 18.88 -4.16
CA ILE A 162 5.31 19.32 -2.76
C ILE A 162 5.84 20.74 -2.52
N LYS A 163 6.60 21.30 -3.47
CA LYS A 163 7.27 22.63 -3.33
C LYS A 163 6.31 23.75 -2.94
N ASN A 164 5.10 23.73 -3.48
CA ASN A 164 4.06 24.74 -3.23
C ASN A 164 2.87 24.19 -2.44
N GLY A 165 3.10 23.15 -1.62
CA GLY A 165 2.08 22.55 -0.77
C GLY A 165 1.09 21.63 -1.49
N GLY A 166 1.41 21.21 -2.71
CA GLY A 166 0.61 20.22 -3.45
C GLY A 166 0.71 18.82 -2.83
N TYR A 167 -0.23 17.96 -3.19
CA TYR A 167 -0.26 16.58 -2.71
C TYR A 167 0.60 15.67 -3.59
N SER A 168 1.44 14.86 -2.96
CA SER A 168 2.14 13.77 -3.64
C SER A 168 2.13 12.49 -2.79
N LEU A 169 2.05 11.34 -3.47
CA LEU A 169 2.08 10.02 -2.86
C LEU A 169 3.24 9.19 -3.43
N ALA A 170 3.97 8.52 -2.54
CA ALA A 170 4.97 7.54 -2.94
C ALA A 170 4.41 6.12 -2.84
N VAL A 171 4.43 5.36 -3.95
CA VAL A 171 4.14 3.93 -3.98
C VAL A 171 5.46 3.17 -3.90
N LEU A 172 5.69 2.52 -2.77
CA LEU A 172 6.98 1.91 -2.44
C LEU A 172 6.96 0.40 -2.72
N GLY A 173 8.08 -0.13 -3.19
CA GLY A 173 8.32 -1.58 -3.32
C GLY A 173 8.92 -2.22 -2.05
N CYS A 174 8.99 -1.46 -0.94
CA CYS A 174 9.49 -1.90 0.36
C CYS A 174 8.50 -1.48 1.46
N GLY A 175 8.79 -1.84 2.72
CA GLY A 175 7.98 -1.39 3.85
C GLY A 175 7.87 0.14 3.90
N VAL A 176 6.70 0.64 4.30
CA VAL A 176 6.43 2.09 4.38
C VAL A 176 7.24 2.81 5.45
N ASP A 177 7.90 2.09 6.32
CA ASP A 177 8.86 2.55 7.32
C ASP A 177 10.31 2.59 6.80
N ILE A 178 10.56 2.11 5.58
CA ILE A 178 11.89 2.04 4.99
C ILE A 178 12.04 3.15 3.95
N CYS A 179 12.95 4.09 4.22
CA CYS A 179 13.34 5.07 3.21
C CYS A 179 14.30 4.44 2.18
N TYR A 180 13.80 4.17 0.98
CA TYR A 180 14.62 3.69 -0.13
C TYR A 180 14.35 4.50 -1.41
N PRO A 181 15.40 5.05 -2.05
CA PRO A 181 16.80 5.08 -1.61
C PRO A 181 17.03 6.02 -0.40
N ARG A 182 18.02 5.72 0.43
CA ARG A 182 18.34 6.52 1.62
C ARG A 182 18.68 7.98 1.31
N THR A 183 19.19 8.25 0.11
CA THR A 183 19.49 9.61 -0.38
C THR A 183 18.25 10.49 -0.52
N ASN A 184 17.06 9.92 -0.57
CA ASN A 184 15.79 10.63 -0.65
C ASN A 184 15.14 10.84 0.74
N ILE A 185 15.92 10.78 1.84
CA ILE A 185 15.38 10.92 3.20
C ILE A 185 14.62 12.24 3.42
N GLU A 186 15.10 13.33 2.86
CA GLU A 186 14.41 14.63 2.92
C GLU A 186 13.05 14.57 2.23
N LEU A 187 12.99 13.99 1.02
CA LEU A 187 11.74 13.80 0.28
C LEU A 187 10.79 12.88 1.04
N TYR A 188 11.28 11.75 1.57
CA TYR A 188 10.51 10.83 2.38
C TYR A 188 9.88 11.55 3.57
N THR A 189 10.67 12.34 4.32
CA THR A 189 10.20 13.13 5.44
C THR A 189 9.14 14.14 5.00
N CYS A 190 9.39 14.89 3.91
CA CYS A 190 8.41 15.83 3.38
C CYS A 190 7.09 15.14 3.01
N LEU A 191 7.11 14.00 2.32
CA LEU A 191 5.91 13.26 1.94
C LEU A 191 5.08 12.80 3.16
N LEU A 192 5.72 12.49 4.28
CA LEU A 192 5.02 12.15 5.53
C LEU A 192 4.32 13.35 6.17
N TYR A 193 4.89 14.55 6.07
CA TYR A 193 4.43 15.75 6.78
C TYR A 193 3.68 16.77 5.93
N THR A 194 3.75 16.71 4.60
CA THR A 194 3.00 17.61 3.68
C THR A 194 1.50 17.28 3.60
N SER A 195 1.02 16.34 4.38
CA SER A 195 -0.40 16.25 4.68
C SER A 195 -0.73 17.38 5.68
N PRO A 196 -1.57 18.37 5.34
CA PRO A 196 -2.01 19.33 6.33
C PRO A 196 -2.61 18.57 7.52
N SER A 197 -2.05 18.81 8.70
CA SER A 197 -2.64 18.33 9.95
C SER A 197 -4.10 18.79 9.97
N PRO A 198 -5.06 17.93 10.30
CA PRO A 198 -6.43 18.41 10.49
C PRO A 198 -6.40 19.46 11.61
N ARG A 199 -6.77 20.68 11.28
CA ARG A 199 -7.07 21.72 12.27
C ARG A 199 -8.40 21.40 12.91
#